data_0e1f1c9bd7a91574c1fa27639959e258
#
_entry.id   0e1f1c9bd7a91574c1fa27639959e258
#
_cell.length_a   1.000
_cell.length_b   1.000
_cell.length_c   1.000
_cell.angle_alpha   90.00
_cell.angle_beta   90.00
_cell.angle_gamma   90.00
#
_symmetry.space_group_name_H-M   'P 1'
#
loop_
_entity.id
_entity.type
_entity.pdbx_description
1 polymer ?
#
loop_
_entity_poly.entity_id
_entity_poly.type
_entity_poly.pdbx_seq_one_letter_code
_entity_poly.pdbx_strand_id
1 'polypeptide(L)'
;MEFLHTHHTGEDEGLWPLVRERDPATGPLLDSLDADHRRITPAAVTVTDAARRYAETASDQTRIRLLAALDSLTAVLVPHLEREVEQAMPVVSATLTQAEWHAWDQEYNVRSKPFTQLGMEGHWLLDGIDPEGHRIVVRLVPPVPRLVLLYGFARAYRRRRAQWWPARDHARNGTAR
;
A
#
# COMPACT_ATOMS: atom_id res chain seq x y z
N MET A 1 6.55 1.67 4.77
CA MET A 1 5.79 1.26 5.96
C MET A 1 4.78 2.31 6.42
N GLU A 2 5.10 3.61 6.29
CA GLU A 2 4.17 4.71 6.61
C GLU A 2 2.83 4.60 5.85
N PHE A 3 2.87 4.33 4.54
CA PHE A 3 1.65 4.11 3.74
C PHE A 3 0.74 3.01 4.34
N LEU A 4 1.31 1.85 4.67
CA LEU A 4 0.55 0.73 5.25
C LEU A 4 -0.08 1.09 6.60
N HIS A 5 0.66 1.79 7.45
CA HIS A 5 0.15 2.25 8.73
C HIS A 5 -1.01 3.25 8.57
N THR A 6 -0.85 4.25 7.69
CA THR A 6 -1.91 5.24 7.42
C THR A 6 -3.17 4.57 6.84
N HIS A 7 -3.00 3.60 5.96
CA HIS A 7 -4.09 2.83 5.36
C HIS A 7 -4.89 2.08 6.44
N HIS A 8 -4.24 1.25 7.26
CA HIS A 8 -4.90 0.51 8.34
C HIS A 8 -5.54 1.44 9.38
N THR A 9 -4.89 2.58 9.71
CA THR A 9 -5.48 3.58 10.61
C THR A 9 -6.78 4.15 10.02
N GLY A 10 -6.80 4.45 8.73
CA GLY A 10 -7.99 4.94 8.05
C GLY A 10 -9.14 3.94 8.05
N GLU A 11 -8.84 2.67 7.97
CA GLU A 11 -9.82 1.59 8.08
C GLU A 11 -10.33 1.44 9.50
N ASP A 12 -9.44 1.32 10.48
CA ASP A 12 -9.79 1.10 11.89
C ASP A 12 -10.59 2.28 12.48
N GLU A 13 -10.21 3.52 12.15
CA GLU A 13 -10.80 4.73 12.72
C GLU A 13 -11.98 5.28 11.90
N GLY A 14 -12.05 4.98 10.60
CA GLY A 14 -13.03 5.58 9.71
C GLY A 14 -13.93 4.58 8.98
N LEU A 15 -13.37 3.61 8.30
CA LEU A 15 -14.12 2.73 7.40
C LEU A 15 -14.90 1.67 8.17
N TRP A 16 -14.24 0.91 9.04
CA TRP A 16 -14.87 -0.17 9.80
C TRP A 16 -15.96 0.31 10.75
N PRO A 17 -15.82 1.42 11.50
CA PRO A 17 -16.90 1.99 12.28
C PRO A 17 -18.15 2.32 11.44
N LEU A 18 -17.97 2.91 10.27
CA LEU A 18 -19.06 3.26 9.39
C LEU A 18 -19.78 2.02 8.82
N VAL A 19 -19.04 0.99 8.44
CA VAL A 19 -19.61 -0.28 7.97
C VAL A 19 -20.37 -0.98 9.11
N ARG A 20 -19.82 -1.03 10.33
CA ARG A 20 -20.47 -1.63 11.51
C ARG A 20 -21.79 -0.94 11.86
N GLU A 21 -21.85 0.38 11.74
CA GLU A 21 -23.07 1.16 12.00
C GLU A 21 -24.18 0.78 11.03
N ARG A 22 -23.83 0.58 9.74
CA ARG A 22 -24.78 0.26 8.65
C ARG A 22 -25.19 -1.19 8.61
N ASP A 23 -24.27 -2.09 8.88
CA ASP A 23 -24.47 -3.54 8.90
C ASP A 23 -23.75 -4.17 10.09
N PRO A 24 -24.41 -4.25 11.25
CA PRO A 24 -23.84 -4.87 12.46
C PRO A 24 -23.51 -6.36 12.31
N ALA A 25 -24.09 -7.04 11.32
CA ALA A 25 -23.77 -8.46 11.06
C ALA A 25 -22.36 -8.68 10.56
N THR A 26 -21.71 -7.63 10.03
CA THR A 26 -20.32 -7.66 9.57
C THR A 26 -19.28 -7.65 10.72
N GLY A 27 -19.72 -7.43 11.97
CA GLY A 27 -18.85 -7.33 13.14
C GLY A 27 -17.76 -8.40 13.23
N PRO A 28 -18.06 -9.71 13.13
CA PRO A 28 -17.05 -10.76 13.22
C PRO A 28 -15.96 -10.68 12.15
N LEU A 29 -16.31 -10.30 10.91
CA LEU A 29 -15.35 -10.10 9.82
C LEU A 29 -14.42 -8.94 10.15
N LEU A 30 -14.98 -7.78 10.50
CA LEU A 30 -14.21 -6.57 10.80
C LEU A 30 -13.33 -6.75 12.05
N ASP A 31 -13.79 -7.50 13.08
CA ASP A 31 -12.97 -7.86 14.25
C ASP A 31 -11.76 -8.71 13.85
N SER A 32 -11.92 -9.58 12.84
CA SER A 32 -10.82 -10.40 12.34
C SER A 32 -9.77 -9.56 11.59
N LEU A 33 -10.19 -8.54 10.84
CA LEU A 33 -9.29 -7.60 10.15
C LEU A 33 -8.55 -6.72 11.16
N ASP A 34 -9.24 -6.16 12.16
CA ASP A 34 -8.62 -5.44 13.28
C ASP A 34 -7.57 -6.30 14.00
N ALA A 35 -7.84 -7.60 14.17
CA ALA A 35 -6.88 -8.53 14.77
C ALA A 35 -5.64 -8.74 13.88
N ASP A 36 -5.81 -8.76 12.56
CA ASP A 36 -4.69 -8.83 11.62
C ASP A 36 -3.85 -7.55 11.65
N HIS A 37 -4.46 -6.35 11.70
CA HIS A 37 -3.73 -5.07 11.82
C HIS A 37 -2.84 -5.05 13.07
N ARG A 38 -3.34 -5.57 14.22
CA ARG A 38 -2.55 -5.70 15.45
C ARG A 38 -1.35 -6.66 15.31
N ARG A 39 -1.37 -7.60 14.38
CA ARG A 39 -0.25 -8.50 14.06
C ARG A 39 0.70 -7.91 13.02
N ILE A 40 0.16 -7.21 12.03
CA ILE A 40 0.91 -6.60 10.94
C ILE A 40 1.78 -5.44 11.45
N THR A 41 1.24 -4.58 12.31
CA THR A 41 1.94 -3.41 12.84
C THR A 41 3.32 -3.74 13.45
N PRO A 42 3.46 -4.66 14.40
CA PRO A 42 4.77 -5.01 14.97
C PRO A 42 5.70 -5.70 13.95
N ALA A 43 5.15 -6.47 13.01
CA ALA A 43 5.94 -7.07 11.94
C ALA A 43 6.53 -6.00 11.00
N ALA A 44 5.75 -4.97 10.64
CA ALA A 44 6.21 -3.84 9.84
C ALA A 44 7.29 -3.00 10.55
N VAL A 45 7.16 -2.80 11.86
CA VAL A 45 8.20 -2.15 12.69
C VAL A 45 9.48 -2.98 12.66
N THR A 46 9.39 -4.30 12.81
CA THR A 46 10.54 -5.22 12.75
C THR A 46 11.28 -5.12 11.41
N VAL A 47 10.55 -5.06 10.29
CA VAL A 47 11.15 -4.85 8.96
C VAL A 47 11.87 -3.50 8.88
N THR A 48 11.24 -2.43 9.39
CA THR A 48 11.83 -1.08 9.37
C THR A 48 13.15 -1.04 10.15
N ASP A 49 13.19 -1.65 11.33
CA ASP A 49 14.39 -1.72 12.16
C ASP A 49 15.48 -2.60 11.55
N ALA A 50 15.11 -3.74 10.97
CA ALA A 50 16.05 -4.61 10.28
C ALA A 50 16.63 -3.93 9.02
N ALA A 51 15.82 -3.22 8.26
CA ALA A 51 16.26 -2.45 7.08
C ALA A 51 17.25 -1.34 7.46
N ARG A 52 16.97 -0.60 8.54
CA ARG A 52 17.88 0.43 9.06
C ARG A 52 19.25 -0.19 9.44
N ARG A 53 19.25 -1.27 10.19
CA ARG A 53 20.49 -1.97 10.60
C ARG A 53 21.27 -2.51 9.39
N TYR A 54 20.57 -3.01 8.38
CA TYR A 54 21.21 -3.44 7.15
C TYR A 54 21.82 -2.26 6.39
N ALA A 55 21.14 -1.12 6.31
CA ALA A 55 21.68 0.08 5.68
C ALA A 55 22.95 0.61 6.38
N GLU A 56 23.04 0.45 7.71
CA GLU A 56 24.21 0.89 8.51
C GLU A 56 25.43 -0.03 8.35
N THR A 57 25.23 -1.33 8.23
CA THR A 57 26.32 -2.31 8.32
C THR A 57 26.58 -3.10 7.04
N ALA A 58 25.57 -3.24 6.18
CA ALA A 58 25.59 -4.03 4.93
C ALA A 58 26.20 -5.45 5.08
N SER A 59 26.08 -6.07 6.27
CA SER A 59 26.63 -7.38 6.55
C SER A 59 25.67 -8.50 6.14
N ASP A 60 26.22 -9.70 5.86
CA ASP A 60 25.40 -10.89 5.58
C ASP A 60 24.43 -11.21 6.72
N GLN A 61 24.84 -11.04 7.97
CA GLN A 61 23.99 -11.28 9.11
C GLN A 61 22.79 -10.34 9.17
N THR A 62 22.98 -9.04 8.91
CA THR A 62 21.88 -8.06 8.88
C THR A 62 20.99 -8.26 7.66
N ARG A 63 21.54 -8.71 6.53
CA ARG A 63 20.76 -9.11 5.35
C ARG A 63 19.84 -10.29 5.67
N ILE A 64 20.36 -11.34 6.31
CA ILE A 64 19.56 -12.50 6.71
C ILE A 64 18.44 -12.11 7.67
N ARG A 65 18.70 -11.23 8.65
CA ARG A 65 17.68 -10.72 9.56
C ARG A 65 16.60 -9.93 8.86
N LEU A 66 16.97 -9.10 7.87
CA LEU A 66 16.00 -8.35 7.07
C LEU A 66 15.13 -9.30 6.25
N LEU A 67 15.69 -10.31 5.61
CA LEU A 67 14.92 -11.31 4.86
C LEU A 67 13.93 -12.05 5.76
N ALA A 68 14.38 -12.50 6.94
CA ALA A 68 13.50 -13.17 7.90
C ALA A 68 12.37 -12.25 8.41
N ALA A 69 12.63 -10.96 8.61
CA ALA A 69 11.61 -9.98 8.97
C ALA A 69 10.59 -9.76 7.83
N LEU A 70 11.05 -9.71 6.58
CA LEU A 70 10.18 -9.62 5.40
C LEU A 70 9.31 -10.87 5.24
N ASP A 71 9.87 -12.07 5.42
CA ASP A 71 9.11 -13.33 5.39
C ASP A 71 8.01 -13.34 6.46
N SER A 72 8.36 -12.88 7.68
CA SER A 72 7.39 -12.78 8.79
C SER A 72 6.27 -11.78 8.51
N LEU A 73 6.57 -10.62 7.93
CA LEU A 73 5.57 -9.65 7.51
C LEU A 73 4.69 -10.23 6.39
N THR A 74 5.28 -10.84 5.38
CA THR A 74 4.56 -11.46 4.26
C THR A 74 3.56 -12.51 4.74
N ALA A 75 3.96 -13.33 5.71
CA ALA A 75 3.11 -14.39 6.26
C ALA A 75 1.84 -13.87 6.97
N VAL A 76 1.82 -12.64 7.45
CA VAL A 76 0.62 -12.03 8.08
C VAL A 76 -0.09 -11.06 7.15
N LEU A 77 0.64 -10.34 6.30
CA LEU A 77 0.08 -9.31 5.42
C LEU A 77 -0.66 -9.90 4.23
N VAL A 78 -0.09 -10.91 3.54
CA VAL A 78 -0.71 -11.45 2.33
C VAL A 78 -2.09 -12.07 2.60
N PRO A 79 -2.26 -12.95 3.62
CA PRO A 79 -3.59 -13.48 3.93
C PRO A 79 -4.59 -12.41 4.39
N HIS A 80 -4.12 -11.32 5.02
CA HIS A 80 -4.95 -10.18 5.36
C HIS A 80 -5.48 -9.48 4.11
N LEU A 81 -4.59 -9.12 3.17
CA LEU A 81 -4.97 -8.46 1.92
C LEU A 81 -5.93 -9.33 1.06
N GLU A 82 -5.70 -10.64 1.02
CA GLU A 82 -6.61 -11.57 0.35
C GLU A 82 -8.00 -11.54 0.99
N ARG A 83 -8.08 -11.60 2.31
CA ARG A 83 -9.36 -11.53 3.04
C ARG A 83 -10.06 -10.19 2.87
N GLU A 84 -9.31 -9.10 2.90
CA GLU A 84 -9.84 -7.76 2.66
C GLU A 84 -10.49 -7.67 1.27
N VAL A 85 -9.76 -8.06 0.22
CA VAL A 85 -10.27 -8.01 -1.16
C VAL A 85 -11.46 -8.95 -1.36
N GLU A 86 -11.39 -10.17 -0.85
CA GLU A 86 -12.40 -11.21 -1.10
C GLU A 86 -13.66 -11.07 -0.23
N GLN A 87 -13.53 -10.55 0.98
CA GLN A 87 -14.62 -10.53 1.95
C GLN A 87 -15.03 -9.12 2.37
N ALA A 88 -14.09 -8.23 2.69
CA ALA A 88 -14.43 -6.91 3.19
C ALA A 88 -14.87 -5.95 2.07
N MET A 89 -14.16 -5.91 0.94
CA MET A 89 -14.51 -4.97 -0.14
C MET A 89 -15.90 -5.20 -0.75
N PRO A 90 -16.40 -6.45 -0.94
CA PRO A 90 -17.80 -6.68 -1.30
C PRO A 90 -18.81 -6.13 -0.28
N VAL A 91 -18.51 -6.26 1.02
CA VAL A 91 -19.36 -5.72 2.09
C VAL A 91 -19.35 -4.19 2.06
N VAL A 92 -18.17 -3.57 1.98
CA VAL A 92 -18.02 -2.11 1.86
C VAL A 92 -18.82 -1.58 0.67
N SER A 93 -18.68 -2.23 -0.49
CA SER A 93 -19.39 -1.85 -1.72
C SER A 93 -20.91 -1.99 -1.62
N ALA A 94 -21.41 -2.95 -0.84
CA ALA A 94 -22.84 -3.14 -0.63
C ALA A 94 -23.42 -2.21 0.45
N THR A 95 -22.58 -1.75 1.38
CA THR A 95 -23.01 -1.02 2.58
C THR A 95 -22.89 0.49 2.43
N LEU A 96 -21.83 0.98 1.78
CA LEU A 96 -21.53 2.40 1.69
C LEU A 96 -21.95 2.98 0.35
N THR A 97 -22.40 4.24 0.41
CA THR A 97 -22.60 5.04 -0.80
C THR A 97 -21.25 5.54 -1.35
N GLN A 98 -21.23 5.86 -2.65
CA GLN A 98 -20.06 6.47 -3.28
C GLN A 98 -19.63 7.79 -2.60
N ALA A 99 -20.57 8.55 -2.05
CA ALA A 99 -20.28 9.80 -1.36
C ALA A 99 -19.56 9.56 -0.01
N GLU A 100 -19.98 8.55 0.74
CA GLU A 100 -19.34 8.15 2.02
C GLU A 100 -17.95 7.59 1.79
N TRP A 101 -17.79 6.70 0.81
CA TRP A 101 -16.48 6.21 0.38
C TRP A 101 -15.54 7.36 0.01
N HIS A 102 -16.03 8.31 -0.81
CA HIS A 102 -15.22 9.47 -1.21
C HIS A 102 -14.85 10.37 -0.02
N ALA A 103 -15.77 10.59 0.90
CA ALA A 103 -15.50 11.38 2.10
C ALA A 103 -14.42 10.75 2.97
N TRP A 104 -14.50 9.43 3.20
CA TRP A 104 -13.49 8.67 3.91
C TRP A 104 -12.12 8.71 3.20
N ASP A 105 -12.08 8.46 1.90
CA ASP A 105 -10.85 8.50 1.11
C ASP A 105 -10.18 9.88 1.17
N GLN A 106 -10.98 10.95 1.04
CA GLN A 106 -10.47 12.32 1.15
C GLN A 106 -9.89 12.60 2.54
N GLU A 107 -10.51 12.14 3.60
CA GLU A 107 -10.07 12.40 4.98
C GLU A 107 -8.78 11.65 5.30
N TYR A 108 -8.73 10.36 5.04
CA TYR A 108 -7.63 9.49 5.48
C TYR A 108 -6.50 9.35 4.46
N ASN A 109 -6.79 9.42 3.16
CA ASN A 109 -5.81 9.15 2.12
C ASN A 109 -5.32 10.39 1.36
N VAL A 110 -6.08 11.50 1.35
CA VAL A 110 -5.75 12.66 0.52
C VAL A 110 -5.39 13.89 1.35
N ARG A 111 -6.29 14.36 2.22
CA ARG A 111 -6.12 15.67 2.92
C ARG A 111 -4.95 15.72 3.88
N SER A 112 -4.61 14.61 4.49
CA SER A 112 -3.50 14.50 5.46
C SER A 112 -2.12 14.54 4.81
N LYS A 113 -2.04 14.41 3.47
CA LYS A 113 -0.77 14.23 2.76
C LYS A 113 -0.35 15.45 1.95
N PRO A 114 0.96 15.81 1.97
CA PRO A 114 1.50 16.81 1.05
C PRO A 114 1.28 16.40 -0.41
N PHE A 115 1.07 17.39 -1.29
CA PHE A 115 0.83 17.14 -2.71
C PHE A 115 1.96 16.37 -3.40
N THR A 116 3.21 16.58 -2.97
CA THR A 116 4.37 15.81 -3.46
C THR A 116 4.31 14.33 -3.09
N GLN A 117 3.82 14.01 -1.90
CA GLN A 117 3.62 12.63 -1.46
C GLN A 117 2.50 11.96 -2.27
N LEU A 118 1.35 12.63 -2.43
CA LEU A 118 0.25 12.14 -3.26
C LEU A 118 0.69 11.86 -4.70
N GLY A 119 1.53 12.73 -5.29
CA GLY A 119 2.08 12.52 -6.62
C GLY A 119 2.96 11.27 -6.71
N MET A 120 3.81 11.03 -5.73
CA MET A 120 4.68 9.85 -5.69
C MET A 120 3.93 8.56 -5.40
N GLU A 121 2.98 8.58 -4.46
CA GLU A 121 2.11 7.45 -4.14
C GLU A 121 1.19 7.08 -5.31
N GLY A 122 0.60 8.08 -5.97
CA GLY A 122 -0.22 7.85 -7.16
C GLY A 122 0.55 7.16 -8.29
N HIS A 123 1.79 7.55 -8.53
CA HIS A 123 2.64 6.84 -9.49
C HIS A 123 3.01 5.43 -9.04
N TRP A 124 3.25 5.23 -7.74
CA TRP A 124 3.53 3.91 -7.19
C TRP A 124 2.32 2.97 -7.33
N LEU A 125 1.12 3.45 -7.06
CA LEU A 125 -0.12 2.69 -7.24
C LEU A 125 -0.37 2.31 -8.72
N LEU A 126 0.04 3.16 -9.65
CA LEU A 126 -0.10 2.91 -11.08
C LEU A 126 1.02 2.04 -11.67
N ASP A 127 2.12 1.82 -10.93
CA ASP A 127 3.29 1.08 -11.42
C ASP A 127 3.02 -0.43 -11.41
N GLY A 128 2.86 -0.99 -12.58
CA GLY A 128 2.59 -2.42 -12.77
C GLY A 128 1.12 -2.82 -12.75
N ILE A 129 0.19 -1.88 -12.57
CA ILE A 129 -1.24 -2.13 -12.70
C ILE A 129 -1.62 -2.42 -14.17
N ASP A 130 -2.59 -3.26 -14.38
CA ASP A 130 -3.10 -3.56 -15.73
C ASP A 130 -3.76 -2.33 -16.40
N PRO A 131 -3.92 -2.31 -17.74
CA PRO A 131 -4.43 -1.15 -18.45
C PRO A 131 -5.87 -0.75 -18.08
N GLU A 132 -6.69 -1.68 -17.60
CA GLU A 132 -8.06 -1.40 -17.17
C GLU A 132 -8.07 -0.73 -15.78
N GLY A 133 -7.37 -1.32 -14.82
CA GLY A 133 -7.15 -0.73 -13.51
C GLY A 133 -6.55 0.67 -13.59
N HIS A 134 -5.54 0.86 -14.46
CA HIS A 134 -4.96 2.19 -14.72
C HIS A 134 -6.01 3.21 -15.17
N ARG A 135 -6.88 2.83 -16.11
CA ARG A 135 -7.96 3.73 -16.59
C ARG A 135 -8.96 4.08 -15.48
N ILE A 136 -9.31 3.10 -14.64
CA ILE A 136 -10.23 3.31 -13.53
C ILE A 136 -9.62 4.28 -12.52
N VAL A 137 -8.43 3.99 -12.01
CA VAL A 137 -7.75 4.81 -10.99
C VAL A 137 -7.51 6.24 -11.47
N VAL A 138 -7.03 6.40 -12.71
CA VAL A 138 -6.78 7.72 -13.30
C VAL A 138 -8.07 8.56 -13.44
N ARG A 139 -9.22 7.94 -13.68
CA ARG A 139 -10.52 8.62 -13.79
C ARG A 139 -11.06 9.14 -12.45
N LEU A 140 -10.65 8.55 -11.34
CA LEU A 140 -11.04 9.01 -10.00
C LEU A 140 -10.46 10.41 -9.67
N VAL A 141 -9.35 10.77 -10.32
CA VAL A 141 -8.71 12.09 -10.11
C VAL A 141 -9.32 13.12 -11.09
N PRO A 142 -9.79 14.30 -10.60
CA PRO A 142 -10.29 15.36 -11.45
C PRO A 142 -9.31 15.80 -12.55
N PRO A 143 -9.75 16.30 -13.71
CA PRO A 143 -8.90 16.49 -14.89
C PRO A 143 -7.64 17.32 -14.68
N VAL A 144 -7.73 18.45 -13.97
CA VAL A 144 -6.58 19.36 -13.77
C VAL A 144 -5.55 18.77 -12.78
N PRO A 145 -5.92 18.35 -11.56
CA PRO A 145 -5.00 17.61 -10.69
C PRO A 145 -4.40 16.36 -11.35
N ARG A 146 -5.18 15.64 -12.16
CA ARG A 146 -4.73 14.47 -12.91
C ARG A 146 -3.53 14.77 -13.81
N LEU A 147 -3.60 15.84 -14.60
CA LEU A 147 -2.49 16.24 -15.48
C LEU A 147 -1.22 16.54 -14.67
N VAL A 148 -1.36 17.27 -13.57
CA VAL A 148 -0.21 17.59 -12.71
C VAL A 148 0.36 16.35 -12.05
N LEU A 149 -0.48 15.45 -11.53
CA LEU A 149 -0.02 14.18 -10.93
C LEU A 149 0.66 13.30 -11.97
N LEU A 150 0.05 13.05 -13.13
CA LEU A 150 0.59 12.14 -14.13
C LEU A 150 1.87 12.66 -14.81
N TYR A 151 1.95 13.95 -15.11
CA TYR A 151 3.07 14.50 -15.87
C TYR A 151 4.10 15.24 -15.00
N GLY A 152 3.65 15.92 -13.94
CA GLY A 152 4.53 16.67 -13.04
C GLY A 152 5.47 15.79 -12.22
N PHE A 153 4.99 14.64 -11.76
CA PHE A 153 5.76 13.72 -10.90
C PHE A 153 6.40 12.55 -11.63
N ALA A 154 6.00 12.26 -12.88
CA ALA A 154 6.47 11.11 -13.64
C ALA A 154 8.01 10.99 -13.72
N ARG A 155 8.71 12.12 -13.92
CA ARG A 155 10.18 12.14 -14.01
C ARG A 155 10.82 11.86 -12.64
N ALA A 156 10.30 12.45 -11.58
CA ALA A 156 10.78 12.26 -10.21
C ALA A 156 10.57 10.81 -9.77
N TYR A 157 9.38 10.25 -10.02
CA TYR A 157 9.07 8.85 -9.74
C TYR A 157 9.99 7.90 -10.48
N ARG A 158 10.17 8.04 -11.82
CA ARG A 158 11.06 7.17 -12.59
C ARG A 158 12.50 7.19 -12.09
N ARG A 159 13.02 8.35 -11.67
CA ARG A 159 14.36 8.46 -11.07
C ARG A 159 14.45 7.68 -9.77
N ARG A 160 13.46 7.83 -8.90
CA ARG A 160 13.41 7.14 -7.61
C ARG A 160 13.19 5.63 -7.78
N ARG A 161 12.33 5.23 -8.70
CA ARG A 161 12.13 3.82 -9.07
C ARG A 161 13.41 3.16 -9.56
N ALA A 162 14.20 3.84 -10.40
CA ALA A 162 15.48 3.32 -10.88
C ALA A 162 16.52 3.14 -9.76
N GLN A 163 16.43 3.90 -8.66
CA GLN A 163 17.25 3.70 -7.47
C GLN A 163 16.80 2.48 -6.67
N TRP A 164 15.50 2.24 -6.55
CA TRP A 164 14.96 1.08 -5.83
C TRP A 164 15.12 -0.23 -6.59
N TRP A 165 14.92 -0.18 -7.92
CA TRP A 165 15.04 -1.32 -8.84
C TRP A 165 16.00 -0.96 -9.97
N PRO A 166 17.32 -0.97 -9.71
CA PRO A 166 18.29 -0.83 -10.79
C PRO A 166 18.07 -1.96 -11.78
N ALA A 167 18.09 -1.62 -13.08
CA ALA A 167 17.97 -2.62 -14.14
C ALA A 167 19.00 -3.72 -13.87
N ARG A 168 18.55 -4.96 -13.68
CA ARG A 168 19.47 -6.10 -13.59
C ARG A 168 20.17 -6.18 -14.94
N ASP A 169 21.48 -6.02 -14.95
CA ASP A 169 22.31 -6.32 -16.13
C ASP A 169 22.15 -7.82 -16.48
N HIS A 170 21.20 -8.15 -17.32
CA HIS A 170 21.04 -9.48 -17.90
C HIS A 170 22.12 -9.80 -18.95
N ALA A 171 23.21 -9.02 -18.99
CA ALA A 171 24.29 -9.11 -19.97
C ALA A 171 25.60 -9.69 -19.40
N ARG A 172 25.55 -10.68 -18.52
CA ARG A 172 26.78 -11.36 -18.08
C ARG A 172 26.69 -12.88 -17.90
N ASN A 173 25.90 -13.60 -18.68
CA ASN A 173 26.07 -15.06 -18.78
C ASN A 173 25.67 -15.59 -20.17
N GLY A 174 26.27 -15.03 -21.17
CA GLY A 174 26.12 -15.52 -22.54
C GLY A 174 27.47 -15.51 -23.26
N THR A 175 28.50 -16.19 -22.74
CA THR A 175 29.63 -16.71 -23.51
C THR A 175 30.61 -17.41 -22.56
N ALA A 176 30.39 -18.68 -22.33
CA ALA A 176 31.48 -19.65 -22.11
C ALA A 176 31.04 -20.96 -22.77
N ARG A 177 31.69 -21.24 -23.89
CA ARG A 177 31.65 -22.52 -24.59
C ARG A 177 32.27 -23.60 -23.73
#